data_aca261967b481b2d49ab85b81f4af838
#
_entry.id   aca261967b481b2d49ab85b81f4af838
#
_cell.length_a   1.000
_cell.length_b   1.000
_cell.length_c   1.000
_cell.angle_alpha   90.00
_cell.angle_beta   90.00
_cell.angle_gamma   90.00
#
_symmetry.space_group_name_H-M   'P 1'
#
loop_
_entity.id
_entity.type
_entity.pdbx_description
1 polymer ?
#
loop_
_entity_poly.entity_id
_entity_poly.type
_entity_poly.pdbx_seq_one_letter_code
_entity_poly.pdbx_strand_id
1 'polypeptide(L)'
;LGMATDQGKTANISGLAIMANLLGKPIPEVGTTIYRPPYTPTAIGAFAGRSRDKDFRPIRKTPSHLWAEEKGAVFVEVGMWMRAQWFPEKGETHWRQSVDREVLSTRKSVGVCDVTTLGKVDVQGKDASSFLNFIYCNGFAKLPIGKTRYGLMLREDGIALDDGTAARLGENHFVVTTTTANAVSVYRHMEFVRQCLFPKMD
;
A
#
# COMPACT_ATOMS: atom_id res chain seq x y z
N LEU A 1 -4.46 29.39 19.25
CA LEU A 1 -4.45 29.56 17.78
C LEU A 1 -3.72 28.41 17.09
N GLY A 2 -2.49 28.10 17.45
CA GLY A 2 -1.74 27.00 16.85
C GLY A 2 -2.42 25.64 16.98
N MET A 3 -3.06 25.35 18.10
CA MET A 3 -3.85 24.14 18.29
C MET A 3 -5.14 24.12 17.46
N ALA A 4 -5.69 25.29 17.17
CA ALA A 4 -6.92 25.39 16.36
C ALA A 4 -6.64 25.40 14.86
N THR A 5 -5.41 25.76 14.45
CA THR A 5 -5.11 25.98 13.05
C THR A 5 -4.31 24.88 12.41
N ASP A 6 -3.66 24.02 13.24
CA ASP A 6 -2.86 23.10 12.56
C ASP A 6 -2.55 21.82 13.24
N GLN A 7 -1.62 21.69 13.65
CA GLN A 7 -0.92 20.48 13.82
C GLN A 7 -0.37 20.37 15.22
N GLY A 8 -0.76 21.22 16.10
CA GLY A 8 -0.26 21.29 17.45
C GLY A 8 1.25 21.59 17.56
N LYS A 9 1.91 21.88 16.45
CA LYS A 9 3.35 22.14 16.42
C LYS A 9 3.73 23.51 16.90
N THR A 10 2.75 24.42 16.90
CA THR A 10 2.85 25.77 17.40
C THR A 10 2.24 25.88 18.81
N ALA A 11 1.86 24.77 19.39
CA ALA A 11 1.06 24.72 20.61
C ALA A 11 1.83 25.11 21.88
N ASN A 12 3.11 25.33 21.83
CA ASN A 12 3.90 25.66 23.00
C ASN A 12 3.76 27.12 23.49
N ILE A 13 2.88 27.87 22.85
CA ILE A 13 2.57 29.26 23.27
C ILE A 13 2.10 29.30 24.73
N SER A 14 1.22 28.38 25.11
CA SER A 14 0.74 28.28 26.51
C SER A 14 1.87 27.90 27.46
N GLY A 15 2.73 26.97 27.06
CA GLY A 15 3.89 26.59 27.86
C GLY A 15 4.88 27.72 28.05
N LEU A 16 5.15 28.53 27.02
CA LEU A 16 5.99 29.70 27.13
C LEU A 16 5.40 30.76 28.02
N ALA A 17 4.10 30.98 27.97
CA ALA A 17 3.39 31.94 28.86
C ALA A 17 3.47 31.48 30.31
N ILE A 18 3.29 30.21 30.61
CA ILE A 18 3.42 29.64 31.96
C ILE A 18 4.85 29.80 32.45
N MET A 19 5.85 29.45 31.62
CA MET A 19 7.26 29.59 31.99
C MET A 19 7.65 31.05 32.24
N ALA A 20 7.20 31.97 31.40
CA ALA A 20 7.43 33.40 31.56
C ALA A 20 6.87 33.90 32.88
N ASN A 21 5.64 33.50 33.22
CA ASN A 21 5.01 33.84 34.45
C ASN A 21 5.75 33.28 35.69
N LEU A 22 6.14 32.00 35.64
CA LEU A 22 6.89 31.36 36.71
C LEU A 22 8.25 31.98 36.97
N LEU A 23 8.91 32.45 35.88
CA LEU A 23 10.25 33.06 35.93
C LEU A 23 10.19 34.58 36.17
N GLY A 24 9.01 35.19 36.15
CA GLY A 24 8.85 36.64 36.25
C GLY A 24 9.50 37.39 35.06
N LYS A 25 9.54 36.79 33.86
CA LYS A 25 10.18 37.34 32.68
C LYS A 25 9.18 37.54 31.54
N PRO A 26 9.46 38.49 30.65
CA PRO A 26 8.69 38.62 29.41
C PRO A 26 8.83 37.36 28.53
N ILE A 27 7.76 36.99 27.82
CA ILE A 27 7.76 35.80 26.94
C ILE A 27 8.95 35.77 25.96
N PRO A 28 9.34 36.87 25.29
CA PRO A 28 10.46 36.86 24.37
C PRO A 28 11.83 36.52 25.00
N GLU A 29 11.98 36.73 26.30
CA GLU A 29 13.21 36.39 27.00
C GLU A 29 13.26 34.90 27.45
N VAL A 30 12.11 34.24 27.50
CA VAL A 30 12.01 32.82 27.86
C VAL A 30 12.22 31.93 26.63
N GLY A 31 11.82 32.40 25.47
CA GLY A 31 11.98 31.69 24.21
C GLY A 31 10.94 32.12 23.17
N THR A 32 11.01 31.50 22.02
CA THR A 32 10.07 31.68 20.93
C THR A 32 9.55 30.36 20.43
N THR A 33 8.30 30.33 19.98
CA THR A 33 7.81 29.20 19.21
C THR A 33 8.22 29.36 17.76
N ILE A 34 8.66 28.25 17.18
CA ILE A 34 9.03 28.19 15.77
C ILE A 34 8.09 27.21 15.09
N TYR A 35 7.51 27.63 13.97
CA TYR A 35 6.75 26.74 13.10
C TYR A 35 7.67 25.69 12.51
N ARG A 36 7.25 24.46 12.56
CA ARG A 36 7.94 23.35 11.88
C ARG A 36 7.24 23.04 10.56
N PRO A 37 7.99 22.65 9.52
CA PRO A 37 7.38 22.21 8.27
C PRO A 37 6.42 21.01 8.49
N PRO A 38 5.38 20.86 7.69
CA PRO A 38 4.97 21.77 6.62
C PRO A 38 4.32 23.04 7.18
N TYR A 39 4.65 24.20 6.59
CA TYR A 39 4.02 25.46 6.94
C TYR A 39 2.62 25.55 6.33
N THR A 40 1.65 25.99 7.11
CA THR A 40 0.27 26.15 6.66
C THR A 40 -0.12 27.63 6.52
N PRO A 41 -0.91 27.97 5.49
CA PRO A 41 -1.36 27.10 4.38
C PRO A 41 -0.19 26.69 3.47
N THR A 42 -0.21 25.43 3.05
CA THR A 42 0.82 24.90 2.16
C THR A 42 0.29 24.86 0.73
N ALA A 43 0.98 25.49 -0.21
CA ALA A 43 0.62 25.40 -1.62
C ALA A 43 0.78 23.95 -2.11
N ILE A 44 -0.18 23.46 -2.88
CA ILE A 44 -0.14 22.10 -3.44
C ILE A 44 1.16 21.85 -4.21
N GLY A 45 1.65 22.84 -4.96
CA GLY A 45 2.91 22.72 -5.68
C GLY A 45 4.15 22.47 -4.81
N ALA A 46 4.10 22.79 -3.52
CA ALA A 46 5.21 22.51 -2.60
C ALA A 46 5.42 21.01 -2.35
N PHE A 47 4.37 20.21 -2.49
CA PHE A 47 4.45 18.74 -2.34
C PHE A 47 5.08 18.06 -3.56
N ALA A 48 5.05 18.70 -4.71
CA ALA A 48 5.65 18.17 -5.93
C ALA A 48 7.18 18.25 -5.93
N GLY A 49 7.78 19.11 -5.06
CA GLY A 49 9.21 19.32 -5.04
C GLY A 49 9.72 19.83 -6.39
N ARG A 50 10.73 19.16 -6.94
CA ARG A 50 11.26 19.45 -8.29
C ARG A 50 10.53 18.72 -9.40
N SER A 51 9.82 17.66 -9.08
CA SER A 51 8.95 16.91 -10.00
C SER A 51 7.56 17.54 -10.00
N ARG A 52 6.95 17.62 -11.15
CA ARG A 52 5.65 18.25 -11.36
C ARG A 52 4.74 17.37 -12.20
N ASP A 53 3.51 17.77 -12.36
CA ASP A 53 2.48 17.05 -13.13
C ASP A 53 2.24 15.64 -12.61
N LYS A 54 2.26 14.65 -13.47
CA LYS A 54 2.07 13.24 -13.12
C LYS A 54 3.13 12.68 -12.18
N ASP A 55 4.27 13.34 -12.07
CA ASP A 55 5.38 12.91 -11.21
C ASP A 55 5.27 13.46 -9.77
N PHE A 56 4.11 13.99 -9.42
CA PHE A 56 3.80 14.47 -8.07
C PHE A 56 3.98 13.40 -6.99
N ARG A 57 3.67 12.15 -7.31
CA ARG A 57 3.87 10.99 -6.43
C ARG A 57 4.91 10.04 -6.99
N PRO A 58 5.65 9.32 -6.12
CA PRO A 58 6.49 8.23 -6.59
C PRO A 58 5.63 7.19 -7.31
N ILE A 59 5.96 6.89 -8.56
CA ILE A 59 5.27 5.90 -9.38
C ILE A 59 6.21 4.71 -9.56
N ARG A 60 5.70 3.52 -9.22
CA ARG A 60 6.40 2.25 -9.44
C ARG A 60 6.08 1.75 -10.84
N LYS A 61 7.10 1.29 -11.55
CA LYS A 61 6.98 0.70 -12.89
C LYS A 61 7.26 -0.79 -12.81
N THR A 62 6.49 -1.57 -13.55
CA THR A 62 6.72 -3.01 -13.66
C THR A 62 7.90 -3.30 -14.58
N PRO A 63 8.52 -4.48 -14.54
CA PRO A 63 9.59 -4.85 -15.48
C PRO A 63 9.15 -4.78 -16.95
N SER A 64 7.87 -5.03 -17.24
CA SER A 64 7.28 -4.97 -18.57
C SER A 64 6.85 -3.57 -19.01
N HIS A 65 7.06 -2.54 -18.17
CA HIS A 65 6.51 -1.19 -18.41
C HIS A 65 6.95 -0.59 -19.74
N LEU A 66 8.25 -0.61 -20.03
CA LEU A 66 8.79 -0.03 -21.27
C LEU A 66 8.25 -0.74 -22.50
N TRP A 67 8.18 -2.07 -22.46
CA TRP A 67 7.58 -2.86 -23.53
C TRP A 67 6.10 -2.49 -23.74
N ALA A 68 5.35 -2.34 -22.65
CA ALA A 68 3.94 -1.97 -22.75
C ALA A 68 3.77 -0.55 -23.31
N GLU A 69 4.65 0.40 -22.92
CA GLU A 69 4.67 1.76 -23.45
C GLU A 69 4.95 1.78 -24.95
N GLU A 70 5.95 1.02 -25.41
CA GLU A 70 6.28 0.85 -26.84
C GLU A 70 5.12 0.24 -27.64
N LYS A 71 4.32 -0.63 -27.01
CA LYS A 71 3.10 -1.21 -27.60
C LYS A 71 1.88 -0.31 -27.51
N GLY A 72 2.03 0.92 -27.00
CA GLY A 72 0.94 1.89 -26.91
C GLY A 72 -0.08 1.59 -25.83
N ALA A 73 0.31 0.88 -24.77
CA ALA A 73 -0.58 0.61 -23.65
C ALA A 73 -1.14 1.89 -23.03
N VAL A 74 -2.40 1.85 -22.64
CA VAL A 74 -2.99 2.84 -21.76
C VAL A 74 -2.77 2.38 -20.32
N PHE A 75 -2.23 3.28 -19.49
CA PHE A 75 -1.88 2.95 -18.11
C PHE A 75 -2.88 3.50 -17.12
N VAL A 76 -2.97 2.81 -15.98
CA VAL A 76 -3.70 3.25 -14.79
C VAL A 76 -2.82 3.11 -13.56
N GLU A 77 -2.93 4.07 -12.64
CA GLU A 77 -2.27 3.99 -11.34
C GLU A 77 -3.09 3.14 -10.37
N VAL A 78 -2.46 2.12 -9.80
CA VAL A 78 -3.04 1.27 -8.75
C VAL A 78 -2.02 1.08 -7.64
N GLY A 79 -2.30 1.56 -6.43
CA GLY A 79 -1.40 1.43 -5.29
C GLY A 79 0.01 1.97 -5.57
N MET A 80 0.12 3.09 -6.27
CA MET A 80 1.36 3.73 -6.73
C MET A 80 2.10 2.97 -7.85
N TRP A 81 1.53 1.92 -8.40
CA TRP A 81 2.05 1.23 -9.56
C TRP A 81 1.37 1.72 -10.83
N MET A 82 2.14 1.91 -11.91
CA MET A 82 1.61 2.07 -13.25
C MET A 82 1.37 0.68 -13.86
N ARG A 83 0.09 0.36 -14.11
CA ARG A 83 -0.32 -0.89 -14.75
C ARG A 83 -0.82 -0.63 -16.15
N ALA A 84 -0.40 -1.43 -17.11
CA ALA A 84 -1.06 -1.48 -18.42
C ALA A 84 -2.51 -1.95 -18.22
N GLN A 85 -3.46 -1.19 -18.73
CA GLN A 85 -4.88 -1.45 -18.56
C GLN A 85 -5.50 -2.09 -19.81
N TRP A 86 -5.15 -1.58 -20.98
CA TRP A 86 -5.45 -2.17 -22.27
C TRP A 86 -4.48 -1.67 -23.34
N PHE A 87 -4.47 -2.34 -24.49
CA PHE A 87 -3.61 -2.04 -25.63
C PHE A 87 -4.48 -1.68 -26.83
N PRO A 88 -4.67 -0.41 -27.17
CA PRO A 88 -5.50 -0.02 -28.33
C PRO A 88 -4.85 -0.41 -29.65
N GLU A 89 -5.66 -0.82 -30.62
CA GLU A 89 -5.24 -1.03 -31.99
C GLU A 89 -5.78 0.07 -32.92
N LYS A 90 -5.18 0.16 -34.11
CA LYS A 90 -5.58 1.16 -35.10
C LYS A 90 -7.06 1.01 -35.48
N GLY A 91 -7.81 2.12 -35.33
CA GLY A 91 -9.24 2.16 -35.59
C GLY A 91 -10.13 1.95 -34.38
N GLU A 92 -9.58 1.55 -33.24
CA GLU A 92 -10.30 1.52 -31.98
C GLU A 92 -10.41 2.92 -31.39
N THR A 93 -11.63 3.35 -31.07
CA THR A 93 -11.93 4.71 -30.57
C THR A 93 -12.37 4.71 -29.12
N HIS A 94 -12.62 3.53 -28.55
CA HIS A 94 -13.14 3.38 -27.21
C HIS A 94 -12.49 2.17 -26.52
N TRP A 95 -12.12 2.30 -25.26
CA TRP A 95 -11.46 1.27 -24.44
C TRP A 95 -12.15 -0.10 -24.50
N ARG A 96 -13.48 -0.12 -24.60
CA ARG A 96 -14.27 -1.36 -24.63
C ARG A 96 -13.95 -2.23 -25.84
N GLN A 97 -13.66 -1.62 -26.99
CA GLN A 97 -13.27 -2.34 -28.20
C GLN A 97 -11.96 -3.11 -27.99
N SER A 98 -10.97 -2.46 -27.37
CA SER A 98 -9.70 -3.09 -27.03
C SER A 98 -9.89 -4.25 -26.05
N VAL A 99 -10.65 -4.03 -24.98
CA VAL A 99 -10.92 -5.04 -23.95
C VAL A 99 -11.68 -6.25 -24.53
N ASP A 100 -12.72 -6.02 -25.30
CA ASP A 100 -13.50 -7.11 -25.91
C ASP A 100 -12.62 -7.94 -26.87
N ARG A 101 -11.78 -7.29 -27.68
CA ARG A 101 -10.80 -7.97 -28.55
C ARG A 101 -9.80 -8.79 -27.75
N GLU A 102 -9.19 -8.22 -26.71
CA GLU A 102 -8.20 -8.91 -25.88
C GLU A 102 -8.81 -10.10 -25.15
N VAL A 103 -10.02 -9.96 -24.61
CA VAL A 103 -10.76 -11.06 -23.98
C VAL A 103 -11.05 -12.18 -24.98
N LEU A 104 -11.53 -11.85 -26.18
CA LEU A 104 -11.78 -12.84 -27.22
C LEU A 104 -10.51 -13.54 -27.69
N SER A 105 -9.41 -12.80 -27.84
CA SER A 105 -8.10 -13.35 -28.20
C SER A 105 -7.62 -14.33 -27.12
N THR A 106 -7.69 -13.95 -25.85
CA THR A 106 -7.31 -14.81 -24.74
C THR A 106 -8.13 -16.08 -24.66
N ARG A 107 -9.44 -16.01 -24.96
CA ARG A 107 -10.32 -17.18 -24.96
C ARG A 107 -10.08 -18.11 -26.15
N LYS A 108 -9.67 -17.58 -27.29
CA LYS A 108 -9.37 -18.36 -28.50
C LYS A 108 -7.95 -18.93 -28.54
N SER A 109 -7.05 -18.31 -27.83
CA SER A 109 -5.64 -18.67 -27.84
C SER A 109 -5.05 -18.52 -26.43
N VAL A 110 -4.18 -17.55 -26.20
CA VAL A 110 -3.48 -17.33 -24.93
C VAL A 110 -3.38 -15.84 -24.64
N GLY A 111 -3.49 -15.49 -23.36
CA GLY A 111 -3.24 -14.15 -22.86
C GLY A 111 -2.10 -14.13 -21.84
N VAL A 112 -1.39 -13.01 -21.76
CA VAL A 112 -0.36 -12.74 -20.76
C VAL A 112 -0.78 -11.54 -19.95
N CYS A 113 -0.70 -11.67 -18.62
CA CYS A 113 -0.99 -10.58 -17.69
C CYS A 113 0.21 -10.38 -16.74
N ASP A 114 0.70 -9.15 -16.66
CA ASP A 114 1.74 -8.78 -15.69
C ASP A 114 1.10 -8.61 -14.31
N VAL A 115 1.41 -9.52 -13.39
CA VAL A 115 0.93 -9.53 -12.00
C VAL A 115 2.00 -9.05 -11.01
N THR A 116 3.05 -8.41 -11.49
CA THR A 116 4.16 -7.88 -10.66
C THR A 116 3.65 -6.92 -9.57
N THR A 117 2.57 -6.21 -9.83
CA THR A 117 2.05 -5.19 -8.92
C THR A 117 1.36 -5.74 -7.68
N LEU A 118 0.95 -7.01 -7.68
CA LEU A 118 0.37 -7.65 -6.49
C LEU A 118 1.37 -7.62 -5.33
N GLY A 119 0.92 -7.40 -4.11
CA GLY A 119 1.76 -7.53 -2.94
C GLY A 119 2.29 -8.96 -2.78
N LYS A 120 3.50 -9.10 -2.25
CA LYS A 120 4.10 -10.39 -1.87
C LYS A 120 4.62 -10.25 -0.45
N VAL A 121 4.16 -11.14 0.41
CA VAL A 121 4.63 -11.25 1.79
C VAL A 121 5.26 -12.63 1.95
N ASP A 122 6.52 -12.64 2.37
CA ASP A 122 7.23 -13.86 2.69
C ASP A 122 7.00 -14.21 4.16
N VAL A 123 6.47 -15.39 4.43
CA VAL A 123 6.10 -15.86 5.78
C VAL A 123 6.91 -17.12 6.08
N GLN A 124 7.82 -17.01 7.04
CA GLN A 124 8.70 -18.10 7.44
C GLN A 124 8.66 -18.28 8.96
N GLY A 125 8.84 -19.51 9.42
CA GLY A 125 8.87 -19.90 10.81
C GLY A 125 8.08 -21.18 11.07
N LYS A 126 8.39 -21.87 12.15
CA LYS A 126 7.71 -23.14 12.52
C LYS A 126 6.21 -22.97 12.73
N ASP A 127 5.77 -21.76 13.08
CA ASP A 127 4.38 -21.42 13.33
C ASP A 127 3.68 -20.79 12.12
N ALA A 128 4.34 -20.66 10.97
CA ALA A 128 3.83 -19.97 9.78
C ALA A 128 2.45 -20.51 9.32
N SER A 129 2.27 -21.84 9.31
CA SER A 129 0.99 -22.44 8.89
C SER A 129 -0.14 -22.14 9.88
N SER A 130 0.14 -22.14 11.17
CA SER A 130 -0.82 -21.80 12.23
C SER A 130 -1.19 -20.32 12.19
N PHE A 131 -0.20 -19.47 11.96
CA PHE A 131 -0.39 -18.03 11.79
C PHE A 131 -1.32 -17.72 10.60
N LEU A 132 -1.07 -18.36 9.45
CA LEU A 132 -1.93 -18.17 8.28
C LEU A 132 -3.34 -18.72 8.50
N ASN A 133 -3.51 -19.84 9.23
CA ASN A 133 -4.82 -20.34 9.63
C ASN A 133 -5.59 -19.37 10.53
N PHE A 134 -4.90 -18.57 11.31
CA PHE A 134 -5.56 -17.58 12.16
C PHE A 134 -5.99 -16.34 11.35
N ILE A 135 -5.15 -15.89 10.43
CA ILE A 135 -5.40 -14.65 9.66
C ILE A 135 -6.45 -14.84 8.55
N TYR A 136 -6.47 -16.02 7.92
CA TYR A 136 -7.35 -16.30 6.79
C TYR A 136 -8.51 -17.21 7.21
N CYS A 137 -9.65 -17.06 6.55
CA CYS A 137 -10.79 -17.98 6.71
C CYS A 137 -10.49 -19.39 6.20
N ASN A 138 -9.48 -19.53 5.35
CA ASN A 138 -9.10 -20.77 4.69
C ASN A 138 -7.99 -21.47 5.47
N GLY A 139 -8.02 -22.81 5.48
CA GLY A 139 -6.99 -23.59 6.17
C GLY A 139 -5.74 -23.78 5.32
N PHE A 140 -4.57 -23.49 5.89
CA PHE A 140 -3.26 -23.65 5.24
C PHE A 140 -2.39 -24.74 5.85
N ALA A 141 -2.67 -25.17 7.09
CA ALA A 141 -1.88 -26.20 7.78
C ALA A 141 -1.79 -27.52 7.00
N LYS A 142 -2.84 -27.89 6.29
CA LYS A 142 -2.90 -29.10 5.46
C LYS A 142 -2.62 -28.84 3.98
N LEU A 143 -2.17 -27.65 3.60
CA LEU A 143 -1.79 -27.37 2.22
C LEU A 143 -0.48 -28.10 1.90
N PRO A 144 -0.43 -28.99 0.89
CA PRO A 144 0.81 -29.69 0.55
C PRO A 144 1.89 -28.72 0.05
N ILE A 145 3.15 -29.05 0.28
CA ILE A 145 4.30 -28.32 -0.28
C ILE A 145 4.20 -28.31 -1.82
N GLY A 146 4.50 -27.18 -2.43
CA GLY A 146 4.39 -26.94 -3.87
C GLY A 146 2.98 -26.64 -4.36
N LYS A 147 2.00 -26.52 -3.45
CA LYS A 147 0.62 -26.16 -3.77
C LYS A 147 0.30 -24.73 -3.33
N THR A 148 -0.68 -24.17 -4.02
CA THR A 148 -1.22 -22.83 -3.74
C THR A 148 -2.69 -22.93 -3.38
N ARG A 149 -3.14 -22.09 -2.48
CA ARG A 149 -4.54 -21.97 -2.10
C ARG A 149 -4.94 -20.50 -2.07
N TYR A 150 -6.12 -20.22 -2.61
CA TYR A 150 -6.77 -18.92 -2.44
C TYR A 150 -7.19 -18.72 -0.99
N GLY A 151 -7.02 -17.53 -0.47
CA GLY A 151 -7.37 -17.13 0.89
C GLY A 151 -8.14 -15.84 0.93
N LEU A 152 -9.11 -15.78 1.83
CA LEU A 152 -9.88 -14.59 2.15
C LEU A 152 -9.53 -14.15 3.57
N MET A 153 -9.06 -12.92 3.69
CA MET A 153 -8.75 -12.28 4.96
C MET A 153 -9.92 -11.38 5.35
N LEU A 154 -10.44 -11.56 6.56
CA LEU A 154 -11.55 -10.76 7.09
C LEU A 154 -11.06 -9.86 8.22
N ARG A 155 -11.76 -8.76 8.39
CA ARG A 155 -11.73 -7.94 9.60
C ARG A 155 -12.58 -8.59 10.69
N GLU A 156 -12.47 -8.08 11.91
CA GLU A 156 -13.23 -8.57 13.08
C GLU A 156 -14.74 -8.38 12.92
N ASP A 157 -15.17 -7.45 12.07
CA ASP A 157 -16.58 -7.21 11.73
C ASP A 157 -17.10 -8.11 10.60
N GLY A 158 -16.26 -9.02 10.09
CA GLY A 158 -16.60 -9.95 9.02
C GLY A 158 -16.51 -9.37 7.61
N ILE A 159 -16.11 -8.11 7.47
CA ILE A 159 -15.89 -7.48 6.15
C ILE A 159 -14.54 -7.94 5.60
N ALA A 160 -14.48 -8.22 4.30
CA ALA A 160 -13.25 -8.59 3.62
C ALA A 160 -12.20 -7.47 3.73
N LEU A 161 -11.05 -7.81 4.32
CA LEU A 161 -9.89 -6.93 4.38
C LEU A 161 -9.10 -7.03 3.09
N ASP A 162 -8.83 -8.25 2.65
CA ASP A 162 -8.12 -8.54 1.40
C ASP A 162 -8.35 -10.00 0.98
N ASP A 163 -7.95 -10.30 -0.25
CA ASP A 163 -7.91 -11.66 -0.78
C ASP A 163 -6.61 -11.89 -1.55
N GLY A 164 -6.24 -13.14 -1.70
CA GLY A 164 -5.01 -13.49 -2.41
C GLY A 164 -4.74 -14.98 -2.41
N THR A 165 -3.53 -15.35 -2.77
CA THR A 165 -3.09 -16.74 -2.78
C THR A 165 -1.94 -16.93 -1.79
N ALA A 166 -1.92 -18.06 -1.10
CA ALA A 166 -0.77 -18.50 -0.33
C ALA A 166 -0.18 -19.76 -0.97
N ALA A 167 1.07 -19.68 -1.38
CA ALA A 167 1.84 -20.80 -1.93
C ALA A 167 2.75 -21.35 -0.84
N ARG A 168 2.66 -22.67 -0.57
CA ARG A 168 3.56 -23.34 0.37
C ARG A 168 4.81 -23.80 -0.35
N LEU A 169 5.93 -23.15 -0.08
CA LEU A 169 7.22 -23.44 -0.69
C LEU A 169 8.03 -24.50 0.08
N GLY A 170 7.81 -24.58 1.38
CA GLY A 170 8.47 -25.51 2.28
C GLY A 170 7.60 -25.84 3.49
N GLU A 171 8.12 -26.66 4.39
CA GLU A 171 7.39 -27.05 5.60
C GLU A 171 6.94 -25.81 6.41
N ASN A 172 7.86 -24.87 6.59
CA ASN A 172 7.70 -23.66 7.38
C ASN A 172 7.83 -22.37 6.53
N HIS A 173 7.52 -22.47 5.23
CA HIS A 173 7.74 -21.34 4.31
C HIS A 173 6.54 -21.19 3.36
N PHE A 174 5.97 -19.98 3.36
CA PHE A 174 4.87 -19.58 2.49
C PHE A 174 5.17 -18.24 1.83
N VAL A 175 4.69 -18.07 0.60
CA VAL A 175 4.60 -16.76 -0.06
C VAL A 175 3.12 -16.43 -0.25
N VAL A 176 2.72 -15.29 0.30
CA VAL A 176 1.35 -14.80 0.25
C VAL A 176 1.27 -13.64 -0.71
N THR A 177 0.28 -13.65 -1.60
CA THR A 177 -0.04 -12.51 -2.45
C THR A 177 -1.17 -11.69 -1.86
N THR A 178 -1.20 -10.40 -2.17
CA THR A 178 -2.25 -9.46 -1.76
C THR A 178 -2.73 -8.64 -2.94
N THR A 179 -3.88 -7.99 -2.80
CA THR A 179 -4.28 -6.93 -3.73
C THR A 179 -3.21 -5.84 -3.79
N THR A 180 -2.95 -5.29 -4.97
CA THR A 180 -1.92 -4.28 -5.20
C THR A 180 -2.02 -3.09 -4.24
N ALA A 181 -3.21 -2.51 -4.12
CA ALA A 181 -3.43 -1.32 -3.29
C ALA A 181 -3.37 -1.62 -1.79
N ASN A 182 -3.66 -2.86 -1.40
CA ASN A 182 -3.80 -3.27 0.00
C ASN A 182 -2.53 -3.88 0.62
N ALA A 183 -1.46 -4.06 -0.16
CA ALA A 183 -0.25 -4.76 0.29
C ALA A 183 0.28 -4.25 1.64
N VAL A 184 0.33 -2.93 1.82
CA VAL A 184 0.81 -2.32 3.07
C VAL A 184 -0.18 -2.54 4.23
N SER A 185 -1.49 -2.46 3.98
CA SER A 185 -2.52 -2.68 5.00
C SER A 185 -2.50 -4.12 5.49
N VAL A 186 -2.40 -5.08 4.57
CA VAL A 186 -2.27 -6.50 4.90
C VAL A 186 -1.00 -6.75 5.73
N TYR A 187 0.14 -6.24 5.30
CA TYR A 187 1.38 -6.41 6.04
C TYR A 187 1.28 -5.83 7.46
N ARG A 188 0.72 -4.63 7.62
CA ARG A 188 0.50 -4.02 8.94
C ARG A 188 -0.44 -4.85 9.81
N HIS A 189 -1.50 -5.40 9.24
CA HIS A 189 -2.42 -6.27 9.95
C HIS A 189 -1.71 -7.56 10.43
N MET A 190 -0.95 -8.21 9.54
CA MET A 190 -0.15 -9.38 9.89
C MET A 190 0.85 -9.07 11.02
N GLU A 191 1.56 -7.97 10.94
CA GLU A 191 2.50 -7.53 11.98
C GLU A 191 1.78 -7.19 13.30
N PHE A 192 0.63 -6.54 13.23
CA PHE A 192 -0.18 -6.29 14.43
C PHE A 192 -0.59 -7.59 15.11
N VAL A 193 -1.11 -8.55 14.36
CA VAL A 193 -1.52 -9.86 14.90
C VAL A 193 -0.31 -10.58 15.50
N ARG A 194 0.81 -10.63 14.78
CA ARG A 194 2.03 -11.26 15.26
C ARG A 194 2.54 -10.64 16.57
N GLN A 195 2.65 -9.32 16.60
CA GLN A 195 3.26 -8.62 17.73
C GLN A 195 2.33 -8.52 18.94
N CYS A 196 1.03 -8.32 18.73
CA CYS A 196 0.10 -8.06 19.82
C CYS A 196 -0.63 -9.32 20.31
N LEU A 197 -1.01 -10.23 19.41
CA LEU A 197 -1.76 -11.42 19.80
C LEU A 197 -0.86 -12.64 19.98
N PHE A 198 0.20 -12.76 19.18
CA PHE A 198 1.10 -13.92 19.21
C PHE A 198 2.57 -13.54 19.32
N PRO A 199 3.00 -12.78 20.34
CA PRO A 199 4.36 -12.27 20.43
C PRO A 199 5.44 -13.36 20.59
N LYS A 200 5.05 -14.59 20.86
CA LYS A 200 5.97 -15.76 21.02
C LYS A 200 5.99 -16.66 19.79
N MET A 201 5.17 -16.37 18.76
CA MET A 201 5.20 -17.11 17.51
C MET A 201 6.50 -16.86 16.75
N ASP A 202 7.05 -17.94 16.19
CA ASP A 202 8.23 -17.96 15.33
C ASP A 202 7.80 -17.98 13.86
#